data_b572698d80321a98b93ccf5a38731b7a
#
_entry.id   b572698d80321a98b93ccf5a38731b7a
#
_cell.length_a   1.000
_cell.length_b   1.000
_cell.length_c   1.000
_cell.angle_alpha   90.00
_cell.angle_beta   90.00
_cell.angle_gamma   90.00
#
_symmetry.space_group_name_H-M   'P 1'
#
loop_
_entity.id
_entity.type
_entity.pdbx_description
1 polymer ?
#
loop_
_entity_poly.entity_id
_entity_poly.type
_entity_poly.pdbx_seq_one_letter_code
_entity_poly.pdbx_strand_id
1 'polypeptide(L)'
;WTLTALAVALAAFATQKVRWTPTRIGAVGLALCLAVVPTVRDADWLVALCVLTSLALCIYALAPARTWTGLVYGQLVMVRAPLRVVGWMRRGTRTMSRGRKVSPDRVAVVVLVTVALVVAFGALLADADARFSALVTGVLPFMSVGDMIGRAVVGVLVGGFALGAIYVLSMPPAFDRLAPTEPKRLPRWEWSLPLAALNLLFIAFVGVQISVLFGGDEHVQVTEGLTYAEYARQGFWQLLFVTILVLGVIAVAIRVAGREEARDRLFLRVLIGGLCLTTLVIVASAIHRMSLYENAYGYSVERLLVRWIELGLGLVLVLILVAGIRMSARWLPTAVVAVGAFGMLGLAIFNPESYVAQRNVQFFEQTGKIDQWYMGSLSSDAFAATKSLPEDVRDCVQGKIAYHLRETAPWYEYNVSRAKLRSAEVKAASCNLDRDHR
;
A
#
# COMPACT_ATOMS: atom_id res chain seq x y z
N TRP A 1 -16.24 -9.19 3.38
CA TRP A 1 -15.54 -8.19 4.19
C TRP A 1 -15.52 -6.82 3.52
N THR A 2 -15.21 -6.73 2.23
CA THR A 2 -15.22 -5.46 1.48
C THR A 2 -16.62 -4.83 1.47
N LEU A 3 -17.67 -5.61 1.24
CA LEU A 3 -19.06 -5.16 1.26
C LEU A 3 -19.50 -4.71 2.67
N THR A 4 -19.05 -5.40 3.72
CA THR A 4 -19.35 -5.01 5.11
C THR A 4 -18.61 -3.74 5.50
N ALA A 5 -17.32 -3.59 5.17
CA ALA A 5 -16.58 -2.36 5.39
C ALA A 5 -17.20 -1.17 4.63
N LEU A 6 -17.66 -1.40 3.40
CA LEU A 6 -18.37 -0.45 2.58
C LEU A 6 -19.71 -0.03 3.22
N ALA A 7 -20.53 -1.01 3.63
CA ALA A 7 -21.82 -0.75 4.26
C ALA A 7 -21.66 0.04 5.57
N VAL A 8 -20.65 -0.29 6.36
CA VAL A 8 -20.32 0.44 7.60
C VAL A 8 -19.87 1.87 7.31
N ALA A 9 -19.00 2.07 6.30
CA ALA A 9 -18.58 3.41 5.90
C ALA A 9 -19.77 4.25 5.41
N LEU A 10 -20.63 3.69 4.57
CA LEU A 10 -21.84 4.35 4.07
C LEU A 10 -22.82 4.66 5.21
N ALA A 11 -23.05 3.72 6.14
CA ALA A 11 -23.91 3.93 7.30
C ALA A 11 -23.35 5.04 8.23
N ALA A 12 -22.04 5.07 8.47
CA ALA A 12 -21.37 6.11 9.23
C ALA A 12 -21.51 7.49 8.58
N PHE A 13 -21.45 7.56 7.24
CA PHE A 13 -21.67 8.79 6.50
C PHE A 13 -23.17 9.20 6.44
N ALA A 14 -24.10 8.25 6.37
CA ALA A 14 -25.52 8.52 6.30
C ALA A 14 -26.11 9.04 7.62
N THR A 15 -25.55 8.64 8.76
CA THR A 15 -26.08 9.02 10.09
C THR A 15 -25.68 10.42 10.56
N GLN A 16 -24.79 11.11 9.83
CA GLN A 16 -24.26 12.41 10.24
C GLN A 16 -24.49 13.49 9.18
N LYS A 17 -24.74 14.73 9.61
CA LYS A 17 -24.77 15.93 8.74
C LYS A 17 -23.33 16.29 8.28
N VAL A 18 -22.70 15.42 7.51
CA VAL A 18 -21.34 15.63 7.00
C VAL A 18 -21.38 16.67 5.89
N ARG A 19 -20.57 17.72 6.00
CA ARG A 19 -20.35 18.64 4.86
C ARG A 19 -19.52 17.93 3.80
N TRP A 20 -20.16 17.58 2.70
CA TRP A 20 -19.50 16.98 1.54
C TRP A 20 -18.62 18.01 0.83
N THR A 21 -17.31 17.78 0.84
CA THR A 21 -16.35 18.56 0.06
C THR A 21 -15.85 17.70 -1.11
N PRO A 22 -15.41 18.31 -2.22
CA PRO A 22 -14.88 17.56 -3.37
C PRO A 22 -13.76 16.58 -2.97
N THR A 23 -12.90 16.95 -2.02
CA THR A 23 -11.84 16.09 -1.50
C THR A 23 -12.37 14.87 -0.75
N ARG A 24 -13.45 15.02 0.04
CA ARG A 24 -14.10 13.89 0.72
C ARG A 24 -14.78 12.95 -0.28
N ILE A 25 -15.50 13.51 -1.25
CA ILE A 25 -16.16 12.72 -2.29
C ILE A 25 -15.12 11.91 -3.07
N GLY A 26 -14.04 12.55 -3.48
CA GLY A 26 -12.94 11.87 -4.19
C GLY A 26 -12.29 10.77 -3.35
N ALA A 27 -12.01 11.02 -2.06
CA ALA A 27 -11.43 10.03 -1.17
C ALA A 27 -12.35 8.82 -0.96
N VAL A 28 -13.66 9.04 -0.75
CA VAL A 28 -14.65 7.96 -0.63
C VAL A 28 -14.75 7.19 -1.95
N GLY A 29 -14.86 7.87 -3.08
CA GLY A 29 -14.91 7.21 -4.39
C GLY A 29 -13.70 6.31 -4.65
N LEU A 30 -12.48 6.80 -4.39
CA LEU A 30 -11.27 6.00 -4.50
C LEU A 30 -11.22 4.84 -3.51
N ALA A 31 -11.64 5.06 -2.26
CA ALA A 31 -11.73 4.01 -1.27
C ALA A 31 -12.67 2.88 -1.72
N LEU A 32 -13.83 3.23 -2.31
CA LEU A 32 -14.78 2.27 -2.87
C LEU A 32 -14.18 1.48 -4.05
N CYS A 33 -13.53 2.16 -4.98
CA CYS A 33 -12.85 1.51 -6.11
C CYS A 33 -11.81 0.50 -5.61
N LEU A 34 -10.97 0.88 -4.63
CA LEU A 34 -9.97 0.00 -4.05
C LEU A 34 -10.59 -1.16 -3.24
N ALA A 35 -11.72 -0.94 -2.57
CA ALA A 35 -12.44 -1.99 -1.83
C ALA A 35 -13.06 -3.05 -2.74
N VAL A 36 -13.28 -2.76 -4.01
CA VAL A 36 -13.79 -3.72 -5.02
C VAL A 36 -12.65 -4.58 -5.61
N VAL A 37 -11.38 -4.14 -5.54
CA VAL A 37 -10.23 -4.87 -6.12
C VAL A 37 -10.16 -6.34 -5.69
N PRO A 38 -10.40 -6.73 -4.41
CA PRO A 38 -10.39 -8.13 -3.98
C PRO A 38 -11.39 -9.04 -4.71
N THR A 39 -12.43 -8.48 -5.32
CA THR A 39 -13.38 -9.26 -6.12
C THR A 39 -12.90 -9.56 -7.54
N VAL A 40 -11.88 -8.82 -8.01
CA VAL A 40 -11.37 -8.90 -9.38
C VAL A 40 -9.96 -9.49 -9.44
N ARG A 41 -9.11 -9.16 -8.46
CA ARG A 41 -7.69 -9.55 -8.37
C ARG A 41 -7.48 -10.58 -7.28
N ASP A 42 -6.57 -11.51 -7.54
CA ASP A 42 -6.27 -12.64 -6.65
C ASP A 42 -4.91 -12.52 -5.95
N ALA A 43 -4.03 -11.65 -6.41
CA ALA A 43 -2.74 -11.42 -5.79
C ALA A 43 -2.90 -10.89 -4.36
N ASP A 44 -2.64 -11.71 -3.33
CA ASP A 44 -2.88 -11.41 -1.91
C ASP A 44 -2.18 -10.14 -1.44
N TRP A 45 -0.93 -9.93 -1.86
CA TRP A 45 -0.15 -8.74 -1.52
C TRP A 45 -0.79 -7.46 -2.07
N LEU A 46 -1.30 -7.49 -3.32
CA LEU A 46 -1.98 -6.36 -3.96
C LEU A 46 -3.32 -6.07 -3.28
N VAL A 47 -4.08 -7.12 -3.00
CA VAL A 47 -5.35 -7.06 -2.26
C VAL A 47 -5.13 -6.42 -0.88
N ALA A 48 -4.11 -6.87 -0.13
CA ALA A 48 -3.78 -6.31 1.18
C ALA A 48 -3.45 -4.82 1.10
N LEU A 49 -2.62 -4.39 0.13
CA LEU A 49 -2.29 -2.98 -0.08
C LEU A 49 -3.50 -2.15 -0.49
N CYS A 50 -4.37 -2.66 -1.35
CA CYS A 50 -5.62 -1.98 -1.75
C CYS A 50 -6.56 -1.80 -0.57
N VAL A 51 -6.73 -2.82 0.28
CA VAL A 51 -7.57 -2.75 1.49
C VAL A 51 -7.00 -1.74 2.49
N LEU A 52 -5.69 -1.77 2.75
CA LEU A 52 -5.03 -0.81 3.64
C LEU A 52 -5.14 0.63 3.13
N THR A 53 -4.97 0.84 1.83
CA THR A 53 -5.11 2.16 1.20
C THR A 53 -6.56 2.63 1.23
N SER A 54 -7.53 1.75 0.97
CA SER A 54 -8.96 2.03 1.10
C SER A 54 -9.31 2.47 2.52
N LEU A 55 -8.81 1.75 3.52
CA LEU A 55 -9.00 2.08 4.94
C LEU A 55 -8.40 3.46 5.27
N ALA A 56 -7.18 3.74 4.82
CA ALA A 56 -6.53 5.03 5.02
C ALA A 56 -7.30 6.19 4.39
N LEU A 57 -7.87 5.98 3.19
CA LEU A 57 -8.73 6.96 2.51
C LEU A 57 -10.07 7.17 3.24
N CYS A 58 -10.67 6.11 3.79
CA CYS A 58 -11.84 6.24 4.65
C CYS A 58 -11.53 7.09 5.88
N ILE A 59 -10.41 6.84 6.56
CA ILE A 59 -9.96 7.66 7.70
C ILE A 59 -9.74 9.12 7.28
N TYR A 60 -9.11 9.35 6.15
CA TYR A 60 -8.91 10.69 5.60
C TYR A 60 -10.25 11.39 5.28
N ALA A 61 -11.22 10.67 4.74
CA ALA A 61 -12.55 11.22 4.47
C ALA A 61 -13.32 11.56 5.74
N LEU A 62 -13.15 10.77 6.81
CA LEU A 62 -13.75 11.04 8.13
C LEU A 62 -13.16 12.28 8.79
N ALA A 63 -11.84 12.44 8.73
CA ALA A 63 -11.09 13.51 9.37
C ALA A 63 -10.11 14.17 8.37
N PRO A 64 -10.62 14.95 7.40
CA PRO A 64 -9.80 15.57 6.38
C PRO A 64 -8.87 16.60 7.03
N ALA A 65 -7.58 16.43 6.79
CA ALA A 65 -6.55 17.35 7.23
C ALA A 65 -5.86 17.98 6.00
N ARG A 66 -5.52 19.26 6.13
CA ARG A 66 -4.78 20.01 5.09
C ARG A 66 -3.30 20.16 5.42
N THR A 67 -2.91 19.73 6.61
CA THR A 67 -1.53 19.78 7.10
C THR A 67 -0.94 18.37 7.18
N TRP A 68 0.40 18.27 7.03
CA TRP A 68 1.11 16.99 7.16
C TRP A 68 0.91 16.36 8.54
N THR A 69 0.98 17.19 9.58
CA THR A 69 0.73 16.75 10.96
C THR A 69 -0.69 16.24 11.14
N GLY A 70 -1.66 16.95 10.59
CA GLY A 70 -3.06 16.54 10.61
C GLY A 70 -3.30 15.20 9.90
N LEU A 71 -2.64 14.94 8.76
CA LEU A 71 -2.72 13.66 8.05
C LEU A 71 -2.21 12.51 8.92
N VAL A 72 -1.01 12.65 9.51
CA VAL A 72 -0.41 11.62 10.37
C VAL A 72 -1.25 11.38 11.62
N TYR A 73 -1.62 12.44 12.33
CA TYR A 73 -2.46 12.31 13.53
C TYR A 73 -3.86 11.78 13.21
N GLY A 74 -4.41 12.12 12.03
CA GLY A 74 -5.67 11.56 11.55
C GLY A 74 -5.66 10.04 11.47
N GLN A 75 -4.61 9.46 10.90
CA GLN A 75 -4.43 8.00 10.85
C GLN A 75 -4.24 7.40 12.24
N LEU A 76 -3.41 8.03 13.09
CA LEU A 76 -3.12 7.54 14.45
C LEU A 76 -4.34 7.59 15.38
N VAL A 77 -5.24 8.57 15.19
CA VAL A 77 -6.47 8.67 16.02
C VAL A 77 -7.35 7.46 15.84
N MET A 78 -7.44 6.89 14.62
CA MET A 78 -8.27 5.73 14.38
C MET A 78 -7.77 4.49 15.14
N VAL A 79 -6.46 4.37 15.33
CA VAL A 79 -5.85 3.31 16.18
C VAL A 79 -6.23 3.52 17.66
N ARG A 80 -6.34 4.78 18.10
CA ARG A 80 -6.67 5.13 19.49
C ARG A 80 -8.18 5.31 19.73
N ALA A 81 -8.98 5.48 18.69
CA ALA A 81 -10.42 5.67 18.79
C ALA A 81 -11.13 4.54 19.53
N PRO A 82 -10.88 3.24 19.28
CA PRO A 82 -11.53 2.15 20.00
C PRO A 82 -11.36 2.24 21.52
N LEU A 83 -10.17 2.66 21.99
CA LEU A 83 -9.88 2.81 23.42
C LEU A 83 -10.70 3.97 24.06
N ARG A 84 -11.00 5.01 23.29
CA ARG A 84 -11.76 6.17 23.75
C ARG A 84 -13.29 6.02 23.59
N VAL A 85 -13.69 5.20 22.63
CA VAL A 85 -15.12 4.88 22.38
C VAL A 85 -15.79 4.29 23.61
N VAL A 86 -15.12 3.40 24.33
CA VAL A 86 -15.66 2.78 25.55
C VAL A 86 -16.03 3.84 26.60
N GLY A 87 -15.16 4.82 26.80
CA GLY A 87 -15.44 5.94 27.73
C GLY A 87 -16.54 6.89 27.24
N TRP A 88 -16.63 7.08 25.93
CA TRP A 88 -17.68 7.90 25.29
C TRP A 88 -19.03 7.19 25.34
N MET A 89 -19.12 5.92 25.01
CA MET A 89 -20.32 5.10 25.14
C MET A 89 -20.84 5.09 26.58
N ARG A 90 -19.96 4.91 27.58
CA ARG A 90 -20.32 4.97 29.01
C ARG A 90 -20.93 6.32 29.42
N ARG A 91 -20.49 7.43 28.83
CA ARG A 91 -21.08 8.75 29.09
C ARG A 91 -22.45 8.92 28.42
N GLY A 92 -22.57 8.50 27.16
CA GLY A 92 -23.81 8.57 26.40
C GLY A 92 -24.93 7.71 27.01
N THR A 93 -24.61 6.48 27.44
CA THR A 93 -25.58 5.56 28.04
C THR A 93 -26.01 6.01 29.43
N ARG A 94 -25.15 6.69 30.22
CA ARG A 94 -25.52 7.29 31.50
C ARG A 94 -26.60 8.39 31.39
N THR A 95 -26.58 9.12 30.28
CA THR A 95 -27.63 10.13 30.02
C THR A 95 -28.96 9.52 29.59
N MET A 96 -28.94 8.37 28.90
CA MET A 96 -30.16 7.65 28.47
C MET A 96 -30.74 6.71 29.54
N SER A 97 -29.95 6.33 30.54
CA SER A 97 -30.35 5.34 31.57
C SER A 97 -30.86 5.95 32.88
N ARG A 98 -31.13 7.25 32.94
CA ARG A 98 -31.78 7.87 34.13
C ARG A 98 -33.14 7.21 34.36
N GLY A 99 -33.18 6.18 35.23
CA GLY A 99 -34.40 5.45 35.61
C GLY A 99 -34.39 3.94 35.36
N ARG A 100 -33.39 3.34 34.70
CA ARG A 100 -33.27 1.88 34.50
C ARG A 100 -32.28 1.23 35.48
N LYS A 101 -32.69 0.11 36.13
CA LYS A 101 -31.87 -0.66 37.08
C LYS A 101 -30.63 -1.31 36.45
N VAL A 102 -30.61 -1.54 35.12
CA VAL A 102 -29.49 -2.11 34.36
C VAL A 102 -29.13 -1.20 33.19
N SER A 103 -27.88 -0.76 33.12
CA SER A 103 -27.41 0.10 32.06
C SER A 103 -27.11 -0.71 30.77
N PRO A 104 -27.59 -0.29 29.58
CA PRO A 104 -27.40 -1.04 28.32
C PRO A 104 -25.92 -1.29 27.96
N ASP A 105 -25.03 -0.38 28.39
CA ASP A 105 -23.58 -0.51 28.21
C ASP A 105 -22.98 -1.68 28.99
N ARG A 106 -23.47 -1.94 30.22
CA ARG A 106 -23.05 -3.12 30.99
C ARG A 106 -23.51 -4.40 30.31
N VAL A 107 -24.74 -4.44 29.82
CA VAL A 107 -25.25 -5.59 29.08
C VAL A 107 -24.44 -5.83 27.83
N ALA A 108 -24.17 -4.78 27.05
CA ALA A 108 -23.36 -4.89 25.82
C ALA A 108 -21.94 -5.38 26.10
N VAL A 109 -21.26 -4.87 27.15
CA VAL A 109 -19.94 -5.33 27.55
C VAL A 109 -19.96 -6.78 28.03
N VAL A 110 -20.93 -7.15 28.85
CA VAL A 110 -21.07 -8.54 29.34
C VAL A 110 -21.31 -9.50 28.19
N VAL A 111 -22.23 -9.16 27.26
CA VAL A 111 -22.49 -9.97 26.06
C VAL A 111 -21.23 -10.11 25.20
N LEU A 112 -20.52 -8.99 24.93
CA LEU A 112 -19.28 -9.00 24.14
C LEU A 112 -18.20 -9.88 24.79
N VAL A 113 -17.98 -9.71 26.10
CA VAL A 113 -16.99 -10.52 26.84
C VAL A 113 -17.41 -12.00 26.88
N THR A 114 -18.70 -12.29 27.08
CA THR A 114 -19.21 -13.66 27.06
C THR A 114 -18.99 -14.32 25.71
N VAL A 115 -19.36 -13.63 24.60
CA VAL A 115 -19.14 -14.13 23.24
C VAL A 115 -17.64 -14.34 22.97
N ALA A 116 -16.80 -13.38 23.34
CA ALA A 116 -15.34 -13.51 23.16
C ALA A 116 -14.76 -14.69 23.93
N LEU A 117 -15.19 -14.92 25.17
CA LEU A 117 -14.76 -16.06 25.98
C LEU A 117 -15.27 -17.37 25.40
N VAL A 118 -16.53 -17.47 25.02
CA VAL A 118 -17.10 -18.69 24.43
C VAL A 118 -16.40 -19.05 23.11
N VAL A 119 -16.11 -18.05 22.27
CA VAL A 119 -15.38 -18.27 21.01
C VAL A 119 -13.94 -18.69 21.27
N ALA A 120 -13.23 -17.99 22.16
CA ALA A 120 -11.83 -18.31 22.46
C ALA A 120 -11.66 -19.69 23.11
N PHE A 121 -12.43 -19.98 24.16
CA PHE A 121 -12.36 -21.28 24.83
C PHE A 121 -12.98 -22.40 23.99
N GLY A 122 -14.06 -22.14 23.27
CA GLY A 122 -14.66 -23.10 22.36
C GLY A 122 -13.70 -23.51 21.24
N ALA A 123 -12.92 -22.56 20.71
CA ALA A 123 -11.90 -22.83 19.72
C ALA A 123 -10.74 -23.66 20.28
N LEU A 124 -10.21 -23.29 21.46
CA LEU A 124 -9.14 -24.05 22.12
C LEU A 124 -9.57 -25.48 22.48
N LEU A 125 -10.80 -25.66 22.95
CA LEU A 125 -11.33 -26.98 23.28
C LEU A 125 -11.57 -27.83 22.03
N ALA A 126 -12.02 -27.23 20.94
CA ALA A 126 -12.21 -27.93 19.67
C ALA A 126 -10.89 -28.33 19.01
N ASP A 127 -9.81 -27.57 19.23
CA ASP A 127 -8.48 -27.94 18.78
C ASP A 127 -7.86 -29.06 19.65
N ALA A 128 -8.23 -29.09 20.93
CA ALA A 128 -7.72 -30.07 21.88
C ALA A 128 -8.42 -31.46 21.78
N ASP A 129 -9.68 -31.51 21.31
CA ASP A 129 -10.46 -32.78 21.29
C ASP A 129 -11.29 -32.91 20.00
N ALA A 130 -11.01 -33.97 19.23
CA ALA A 130 -11.68 -34.26 17.96
C ALA A 130 -13.20 -34.51 18.09
N ARG A 131 -13.66 -35.05 19.22
CA ARG A 131 -15.10 -35.30 19.48
C ARG A 131 -15.84 -33.98 19.75
N PHE A 132 -15.18 -33.09 20.51
CA PHE A 132 -15.71 -31.76 20.76
C PHE A 132 -15.72 -30.93 19.46
N SER A 133 -14.69 -31.04 18.62
CA SER A 133 -14.66 -30.45 17.27
C SER A 133 -15.83 -30.94 16.40
N ALA A 134 -16.10 -32.26 16.39
CA ALA A 134 -17.22 -32.84 15.66
C ALA A 134 -18.59 -32.34 16.18
N LEU A 135 -18.72 -32.12 17.48
CA LEU A 135 -19.93 -31.58 18.08
C LEU A 135 -20.13 -30.10 17.68
N VAL A 136 -19.10 -29.29 17.73
CA VAL A 136 -19.14 -27.87 17.31
C VAL A 136 -19.47 -27.76 15.82
N THR A 137 -18.85 -28.56 14.94
CA THR A 137 -19.15 -28.61 13.52
C THR A 137 -20.53 -29.16 13.21
N GLY A 138 -21.06 -30.07 14.03
CA GLY A 138 -22.45 -30.57 13.92
C GLY A 138 -23.50 -29.52 14.25
N VAL A 139 -23.22 -28.61 15.21
CA VAL A 139 -24.10 -27.49 15.59
C VAL A 139 -23.92 -26.30 14.65
N LEU A 140 -22.73 -26.08 14.12
CA LEU A 140 -22.37 -25.00 13.20
C LEU A 140 -21.72 -25.56 11.93
N PRO A 141 -22.48 -26.24 11.05
CA PRO A 141 -21.94 -27.01 9.93
C PRO A 141 -21.22 -26.21 8.85
N PHE A 142 -21.29 -24.88 8.93
CA PHE A 142 -20.66 -23.97 7.95
C PHE A 142 -19.35 -23.34 8.43
N MET A 143 -18.78 -23.76 9.57
CA MET A 143 -17.63 -23.08 10.16
C MET A 143 -16.60 -24.07 10.70
N SER A 144 -15.38 -24.02 10.18
CA SER A 144 -14.21 -24.60 10.85
C SER A 144 -13.81 -23.72 12.06
N VAL A 145 -13.15 -24.32 13.06
CA VAL A 145 -12.70 -23.59 14.26
C VAL A 145 -11.71 -22.46 13.90
N GLY A 146 -10.82 -22.71 12.94
CA GLY A 146 -9.89 -21.70 12.42
C GLY A 146 -10.61 -20.51 11.76
N ASP A 147 -11.66 -20.80 10.97
CA ASP A 147 -12.51 -19.77 10.35
C ASP A 147 -13.26 -18.94 11.38
N MET A 148 -13.71 -19.55 12.48
CA MET A 148 -14.40 -18.82 13.58
C MET A 148 -13.48 -17.79 14.22
N ILE A 149 -12.23 -18.14 14.52
CA ILE A 149 -11.26 -17.20 15.09
C ILE A 149 -10.98 -16.07 14.11
N GLY A 150 -10.69 -16.39 12.85
CA GLY A 150 -10.44 -15.40 11.80
C GLY A 150 -11.61 -14.43 11.64
N ARG A 151 -12.85 -14.95 11.56
CA ARG A 151 -14.07 -14.13 11.45
C ARG A 151 -14.35 -13.30 12.68
N ALA A 152 -14.11 -13.82 13.89
CA ALA A 152 -14.25 -13.07 15.13
C ALA A 152 -13.24 -11.92 15.20
N VAL A 153 -11.98 -12.16 14.86
CA VAL A 153 -10.93 -11.13 14.82
C VAL A 153 -11.30 -10.04 13.82
N VAL A 154 -11.69 -10.41 12.60
CA VAL A 154 -12.10 -9.43 11.59
C VAL A 154 -13.38 -8.70 12.00
N GLY A 155 -14.35 -9.39 12.62
CA GLY A 155 -15.55 -8.77 13.16
C GLY A 155 -15.25 -7.72 14.24
N VAL A 156 -14.33 -8.00 15.15
CA VAL A 156 -13.85 -7.06 16.18
C VAL A 156 -13.13 -5.87 15.54
N LEU A 157 -12.26 -6.11 14.55
CA LEU A 157 -11.56 -5.04 13.84
C LEU A 157 -12.51 -4.14 13.06
N VAL A 158 -13.44 -4.72 12.30
CA VAL A 158 -14.45 -3.96 11.52
C VAL A 158 -15.42 -3.22 12.44
N GLY A 159 -15.90 -3.89 13.50
CA GLY A 159 -16.77 -3.25 14.50
C GLY A 159 -16.06 -2.14 15.27
N GLY A 160 -14.81 -2.35 15.65
CA GLY A 160 -13.96 -1.34 16.30
C GLY A 160 -13.71 -0.14 15.39
N PHE A 161 -13.47 -0.38 14.10
CA PHE A 161 -13.33 0.67 13.09
C PHE A 161 -14.64 1.46 12.92
N ALA A 162 -15.78 0.76 12.83
CA ALA A 162 -17.09 1.39 12.70
C ALA A 162 -17.41 2.30 13.89
N LEU A 163 -17.24 1.79 15.10
CA LEU A 163 -17.43 2.57 16.33
C LEU A 163 -16.47 3.74 16.42
N GLY A 164 -15.20 3.55 16.02
CA GLY A 164 -14.20 4.62 15.92
C GLY A 164 -14.61 5.69 14.93
N ALA A 165 -15.15 5.31 13.77
CA ALA A 165 -15.65 6.23 12.75
C ALA A 165 -16.83 7.06 13.27
N ILE A 166 -17.80 6.42 13.92
CA ILE A 166 -18.95 7.11 14.56
C ILE A 166 -18.47 8.10 15.63
N TYR A 167 -17.48 7.70 16.46
CA TYR A 167 -16.90 8.57 17.47
C TYR A 167 -16.22 9.80 16.87
N VAL A 168 -15.36 9.62 15.84
CA VAL A 168 -14.64 10.70 15.15
C VAL A 168 -15.61 11.65 14.44
N LEU A 169 -16.68 11.12 13.82
CA LEU A 169 -17.72 11.92 13.19
C LEU A 169 -18.55 12.73 14.22
N SER A 170 -18.82 12.14 15.40
CA SER A 170 -19.58 12.79 16.48
C SER A 170 -18.78 13.89 17.18
N MET A 171 -17.45 13.72 17.23
CA MET A 171 -16.51 14.66 17.86
C MET A 171 -15.31 14.88 16.93
N PRO A 172 -15.48 15.63 15.81
CA PRO A 172 -14.41 15.80 14.85
C PRO A 172 -13.20 16.51 15.50
N PRO A 173 -12.06 15.82 15.63
CA PRO A 173 -10.88 16.44 16.22
C PRO A 173 -10.32 17.47 15.26
N ALA A 174 -10.01 18.65 15.76
CA ALA A 174 -9.39 19.74 15.00
C ALA A 174 -7.88 19.48 14.85
N PHE A 175 -7.51 18.48 14.04
CA PHE A 175 -6.11 18.05 13.85
C PHE A 175 -5.19 19.15 13.33
N ASP A 176 -5.72 20.08 12.53
CA ASP A 176 -4.96 21.22 12.02
C ASP A 176 -4.56 22.20 13.16
N ARG A 177 -5.23 22.12 14.32
CA ARG A 177 -4.86 22.89 15.53
C ARG A 177 -3.78 22.22 16.36
N LEU A 178 -3.50 20.93 16.11
CA LEU A 178 -2.39 20.19 16.74
C LEU A 178 -1.08 20.41 16.00
N ALA A 179 -1.03 21.36 15.07
CA ALA A 179 0.23 21.74 14.45
C ALA A 179 1.25 22.06 15.55
N PRO A 180 2.42 21.40 15.55
CA PRO A 180 3.46 21.71 16.51
C PRO A 180 3.77 23.21 16.43
N THR A 181 4.07 23.82 17.56
CA THR A 181 4.57 25.19 17.65
C THR A 181 5.57 25.43 16.50
N GLU A 182 5.39 26.52 15.76
CA GLU A 182 6.29 26.81 14.64
C GLU A 182 7.74 26.72 15.12
N PRO A 183 8.58 25.89 14.50
CA PRO A 183 9.95 25.78 14.91
C PRO A 183 10.64 27.13 14.74
N LYS A 184 11.57 27.43 15.62
CA LYS A 184 12.40 28.62 15.51
C LYS A 184 13.05 28.64 14.12
N ARG A 185 12.80 29.67 13.36
CA ARG A 185 13.37 29.80 12.03
C ARG A 185 14.87 30.05 12.13
N LEU A 186 15.63 29.29 11.37
CA LEU A 186 17.08 29.38 11.37
C LEU A 186 17.56 30.56 10.47
N PRO A 187 18.67 31.21 10.80
CA PRO A 187 19.30 32.18 9.91
C PRO A 187 19.73 31.53 8.59
N ARG A 188 19.83 32.35 7.53
CA ARG A 188 20.05 31.87 6.15
C ARG A 188 21.20 30.89 6.01
N TRP A 189 22.35 31.19 6.60
CA TRP A 189 23.57 30.40 6.43
C TRP A 189 23.44 28.98 7.03
N GLU A 190 22.66 28.78 8.12
CA GLU A 190 22.49 27.49 8.78
C GLU A 190 21.74 26.46 7.95
N TRP A 191 20.75 26.88 7.17
CA TRP A 191 19.99 25.96 6.32
C TRP A 191 20.47 25.96 4.86
N SER A 192 21.02 27.09 4.35
CA SER A 192 21.43 27.16 2.95
C SER A 192 22.74 26.45 2.67
N LEU A 193 23.72 26.50 3.61
CA LEU A 193 25.01 25.83 3.44
C LEU A 193 24.89 24.30 3.28
N PRO A 194 24.17 23.56 4.15
CA PRO A 194 23.97 22.12 3.96
C PRO A 194 23.24 21.79 2.66
N LEU A 195 22.21 22.58 2.30
CA LEU A 195 21.49 22.38 1.04
C LEU A 195 22.35 22.67 -0.19
N ALA A 196 23.21 23.69 -0.15
CA ALA A 196 24.13 23.99 -1.24
C ALA A 196 25.18 22.90 -1.41
N ALA A 197 25.77 22.42 -0.31
CA ALA A 197 26.72 21.31 -0.31
C ALA A 197 26.07 20.02 -0.88
N LEU A 198 24.83 19.73 -0.47
CA LEU A 198 24.09 18.59 -0.98
C LEU A 198 23.78 18.74 -2.48
N ASN A 199 23.36 19.93 -2.93
CA ASN A 199 23.17 20.19 -4.37
C ASN A 199 24.45 19.97 -5.17
N LEU A 200 25.59 20.46 -4.68
CA LEU A 200 26.89 20.28 -5.33
C LEU A 200 27.25 18.80 -5.45
N LEU A 201 27.06 18.03 -4.38
CA LEU A 201 27.28 16.60 -4.37
C LEU A 201 26.38 15.90 -5.40
N PHE A 202 25.10 16.26 -5.49
CA PHE A 202 24.15 15.67 -6.43
C PHE A 202 24.46 16.04 -7.88
N ILE A 203 24.89 17.29 -8.14
CA ILE A 203 25.34 17.71 -9.47
C ILE A 203 26.57 16.89 -9.91
N ALA A 204 27.57 16.72 -9.00
CA ALA A 204 28.71 15.90 -9.29
C ALA A 204 28.33 14.44 -9.56
N PHE A 205 27.44 13.85 -8.75
CA PHE A 205 26.94 12.50 -8.93
C PHE A 205 26.20 12.34 -10.27
N VAL A 206 25.31 13.29 -10.61
CA VAL A 206 24.59 13.29 -11.90
C VAL A 206 25.56 13.41 -13.06
N GLY A 207 26.63 14.23 -12.94
CA GLY A 207 27.68 14.32 -13.95
C GLY A 207 28.33 12.96 -14.22
N VAL A 208 28.66 12.22 -13.16
CA VAL A 208 29.20 10.84 -13.29
C VAL A 208 28.14 9.91 -13.91
N GLN A 209 26.87 9.97 -13.49
CA GLN A 209 25.82 9.14 -14.05
C GLN A 209 25.62 9.37 -15.57
N ILE A 210 25.66 10.62 -15.99
CA ILE A 210 25.55 10.97 -17.41
C ILE A 210 26.72 10.36 -18.20
N SER A 211 27.95 10.45 -17.69
CA SER A 211 29.11 9.89 -18.37
C SER A 211 29.03 8.37 -18.52
N VAL A 212 28.49 7.67 -17.51
CA VAL A 212 28.26 6.22 -17.55
C VAL A 212 27.13 5.85 -18.53
N LEU A 213 26.00 6.59 -18.49
CA LEU A 213 24.86 6.36 -19.39
C LEU A 213 25.19 6.55 -20.88
N PHE A 214 26.06 7.49 -21.20
CA PHE A 214 26.50 7.79 -22.57
C PHE A 214 27.82 7.12 -22.98
N GLY A 215 28.56 6.54 -21.99
CA GLY A 215 29.85 5.89 -22.23
C GLY A 215 29.77 4.46 -22.82
N GLY A 216 28.58 3.86 -22.86
CA GLY A 216 28.34 2.51 -23.42
C GLY A 216 28.92 1.34 -22.61
N ASP A 217 28.64 0.11 -23.08
CA ASP A 217 29.00 -1.16 -22.40
C ASP A 217 30.52 -1.35 -22.20
N GLU A 218 31.35 -0.86 -23.13
CA GLU A 218 32.81 -0.98 -23.05
C GLU A 218 33.39 -0.21 -21.84
N HIS A 219 32.81 0.92 -21.49
CA HIS A 219 33.32 1.77 -20.41
C HIS A 219 33.09 1.14 -19.03
N VAL A 220 31.96 0.44 -18.83
CA VAL A 220 31.59 -0.20 -17.57
C VAL A 220 32.42 -1.48 -17.35
N GLN A 221 32.61 -2.28 -18.39
CA GLN A 221 33.41 -3.53 -18.30
C GLN A 221 34.89 -3.29 -18.01
N VAL A 222 35.45 -2.21 -18.57
CA VAL A 222 36.88 -1.86 -18.40
C VAL A 222 37.13 -1.22 -17.03
N THR A 223 36.15 -0.51 -16.44
CA THR A 223 36.35 0.29 -15.23
C THR A 223 36.06 -0.49 -13.94
N GLU A 224 35.13 -1.44 -13.95
CA GLU A 224 34.66 -2.10 -12.71
C GLU A 224 34.80 -3.64 -12.73
N GLY A 225 35.12 -4.26 -13.87
CA GLY A 225 35.27 -5.73 -13.99
C GLY A 225 33.96 -6.51 -13.70
N LEU A 226 32.82 -5.83 -13.68
CA LEU A 226 31.50 -6.38 -13.42
C LEU A 226 30.73 -6.58 -14.72
N THR A 227 29.86 -7.57 -14.76
CA THR A 227 28.88 -7.66 -15.84
C THR A 227 27.92 -6.47 -15.75
N TYR A 228 27.43 -5.99 -16.88
CA TYR A 228 26.47 -4.87 -16.95
C TYR A 228 25.22 -5.09 -16.06
N ALA A 229 24.80 -6.34 -15.94
CA ALA A 229 23.67 -6.72 -15.11
C ALA A 229 23.98 -6.71 -13.60
N GLU A 230 25.21 -7.04 -13.20
CA GLU A 230 25.67 -6.92 -11.80
C GLU A 230 25.78 -5.44 -11.39
N TYR A 231 26.33 -4.60 -12.28
CA TYR A 231 26.35 -3.15 -12.09
C TYR A 231 24.92 -2.58 -11.93
N ALA A 232 23.96 -3.03 -12.74
CA ALA A 232 22.58 -2.59 -12.65
C ALA A 232 21.90 -2.97 -11.31
N ARG A 233 22.29 -4.12 -10.74
CA ARG A 233 21.79 -4.57 -9.43
C ARG A 233 22.42 -3.80 -8.27
N GLN A 234 23.70 -3.45 -8.38
CA GLN A 234 24.39 -2.67 -7.35
C GLN A 234 23.90 -1.22 -7.37
N GLY A 235 23.67 -0.68 -6.19
CA GLY A 235 23.32 0.73 -6.02
C GLY A 235 21.83 1.08 -6.22
N PHE A 236 21.00 0.20 -6.75
CA PHE A 236 19.58 0.49 -6.96
C PHE A 236 18.84 0.84 -5.65
N TRP A 237 18.98 -0.01 -4.62
CA TRP A 237 18.38 0.24 -3.31
C TRP A 237 18.90 1.52 -2.65
N GLN A 238 20.17 1.83 -2.85
CA GLN A 238 20.79 3.06 -2.37
C GLN A 238 20.15 4.29 -3.01
N LEU A 239 19.87 4.27 -4.33
CA LEU A 239 19.22 5.37 -5.03
C LEU A 239 17.79 5.59 -4.57
N LEU A 240 17.04 4.51 -4.30
CA LEU A 240 15.71 4.60 -3.69
C LEU A 240 15.77 5.26 -2.30
N PHE A 241 16.69 4.82 -1.43
CA PHE A 241 16.90 5.42 -0.13
C PHE A 241 17.31 6.89 -0.22
N VAL A 242 18.19 7.23 -1.17
CA VAL A 242 18.59 8.62 -1.43
C VAL A 242 17.36 9.46 -1.78
N THR A 243 16.50 9.00 -2.66
CA THR A 243 15.25 9.71 -3.03
C THR A 243 14.37 9.97 -1.82
N ILE A 244 14.17 8.96 -0.94
CA ILE A 244 13.39 9.10 0.30
C ILE A 244 14.06 10.11 1.26
N LEU A 245 15.38 10.02 1.42
CA LEU A 245 16.13 10.94 2.28
C LEU A 245 16.04 12.40 1.79
N VAL A 246 16.10 12.60 0.47
CA VAL A 246 15.93 13.93 -0.13
C VAL A 246 14.57 14.52 0.20
N LEU A 247 13.49 13.73 0.11
CA LEU A 247 12.16 14.19 0.51
C LEU A 247 12.13 14.58 2.00
N GLY A 248 12.82 13.83 2.86
CA GLY A 248 13.00 14.16 4.27
C GLY A 248 13.77 15.48 4.47
N VAL A 249 14.90 15.67 3.76
CA VAL A 249 15.69 16.91 3.79
C VAL A 249 14.86 18.10 3.32
N ILE A 250 14.11 17.95 2.22
CA ILE A 250 13.23 19.01 1.71
C ILE A 250 12.16 19.36 2.76
N ALA A 251 11.53 18.35 3.40
CA ALA A 251 10.52 18.57 4.44
C ALA A 251 11.09 19.34 5.63
N VAL A 252 12.29 19.00 6.09
CA VAL A 252 13.00 19.70 7.16
C VAL A 252 13.38 21.12 6.73
N ALA A 253 13.99 21.28 5.56
CA ALA A 253 14.41 22.57 5.02
C ALA A 253 13.21 23.55 4.92
N ILE A 254 12.09 23.09 4.36
CA ILE A 254 10.86 23.88 4.28
C ILE A 254 10.36 24.30 5.67
N ARG A 255 10.59 23.49 6.69
CA ARG A 255 10.11 23.76 8.05
C ARG A 255 10.98 24.75 8.81
N VAL A 256 12.31 24.69 8.65
CA VAL A 256 13.26 25.50 9.43
C VAL A 256 13.72 26.77 8.72
N ALA A 257 13.64 26.85 7.39
CA ALA A 257 14.10 27.99 6.63
C ALA A 257 13.29 29.26 6.92
N GLY A 258 13.99 30.36 7.20
CA GLY A 258 13.42 31.69 7.22
C GLY A 258 12.89 32.08 5.84
N ARG A 259 11.75 32.82 5.76
CA ARG A 259 11.09 33.20 4.51
C ARG A 259 10.70 34.67 4.51
N GLU A 260 11.24 35.44 5.43
CA GLU A 260 10.84 36.83 5.63
C GLU A 260 11.33 37.68 4.47
N GLU A 261 12.60 37.53 4.09
CA GLU A 261 13.17 38.26 2.97
C GLU A 261 12.90 37.64 1.61
N ALA A 262 12.82 38.47 0.58
CA ALA A 262 12.68 38.01 -0.82
C ALA A 262 13.88 37.14 -1.26
N ARG A 263 15.09 37.47 -0.76
CA ARG A 263 16.31 36.71 -1.00
C ARG A 263 16.25 35.31 -0.42
N ASP A 264 15.74 35.15 0.81
CA ASP A 264 15.59 33.83 1.45
C ASP A 264 14.64 32.93 0.66
N ARG A 265 13.53 33.50 0.20
CA ARG A 265 12.57 32.77 -0.67
C ARG A 265 13.20 32.34 -1.99
N LEU A 266 14.04 33.20 -2.60
CA LEU A 266 14.74 32.85 -3.83
C LEU A 266 15.77 31.74 -3.60
N PHE A 267 16.64 31.87 -2.57
CA PHE A 267 17.61 30.83 -2.23
C PHE A 267 16.95 29.48 -1.94
N LEU A 268 15.88 29.50 -1.16
CA LEU A 268 15.14 28.26 -0.84
C LEU A 268 14.56 27.62 -2.11
N ARG A 269 13.98 28.43 -3.02
CA ARG A 269 13.45 27.95 -4.29
C ARG A 269 14.53 27.37 -5.18
N VAL A 270 15.67 28.02 -5.32
CA VAL A 270 16.78 27.57 -6.16
C VAL A 270 17.39 26.28 -5.60
N LEU A 271 17.67 26.22 -4.28
CA LEU A 271 18.28 25.05 -3.68
C LEU A 271 17.35 23.84 -3.64
N ILE A 272 16.09 24.02 -3.27
CA ILE A 272 15.10 22.89 -3.30
C ILE A 272 14.81 22.51 -4.76
N GLY A 273 14.66 23.47 -5.66
CA GLY A 273 14.45 23.21 -7.07
C GLY A 273 15.60 22.45 -7.70
N GLY A 274 16.83 22.86 -7.46
CA GLY A 274 18.05 22.15 -7.90
C GLY A 274 18.11 20.73 -7.37
N LEU A 275 17.86 20.55 -6.08
CA LEU A 275 17.85 19.23 -5.45
C LEU A 275 16.74 18.33 -6.02
N CYS A 276 15.54 18.86 -6.27
CA CYS A 276 14.48 18.09 -6.91
C CYS A 276 14.83 17.68 -8.36
N LEU A 277 15.42 18.60 -9.14
CA LEU A 277 15.79 18.32 -10.53
C LEU A 277 16.89 17.25 -10.61
N THR A 278 17.95 17.38 -9.83
CA THR A 278 19.03 16.38 -9.78
C THR A 278 18.52 15.02 -9.28
N THR A 279 17.62 15.01 -8.29
CA THR A 279 16.99 13.78 -7.80
C THR A 279 16.08 13.14 -8.86
N LEU A 280 15.37 13.90 -9.67
CA LEU A 280 14.58 13.36 -10.80
C LEU A 280 15.48 12.66 -11.82
N VAL A 281 16.67 13.18 -12.08
CA VAL A 281 17.67 12.50 -12.94
C VAL A 281 18.13 11.19 -12.30
N ILE A 282 18.34 11.18 -10.98
CA ILE A 282 18.68 9.96 -10.23
C ILE A 282 17.56 8.92 -10.32
N VAL A 283 16.29 9.32 -10.14
CA VAL A 283 15.12 8.44 -10.30
C VAL A 283 15.06 7.87 -11.72
N ALA A 284 15.26 8.70 -12.74
CA ALA A 284 15.30 8.23 -14.13
C ALA A 284 16.43 7.21 -14.36
N SER A 285 17.62 7.45 -13.79
CA SER A 285 18.76 6.52 -13.83
C SER A 285 18.44 5.20 -13.12
N ALA A 286 17.79 5.25 -11.95
CA ALA A 286 17.39 4.04 -11.20
C ALA A 286 16.38 3.19 -12.00
N ILE A 287 15.39 3.82 -12.62
CA ILE A 287 14.40 3.14 -13.48
C ILE A 287 15.09 2.51 -14.70
N HIS A 288 16.03 3.21 -15.32
CA HIS A 288 16.79 2.69 -16.45
C HIS A 288 17.61 1.47 -16.05
N ARG A 289 18.38 1.52 -14.94
CA ARG A 289 19.13 0.38 -14.40
C ARG A 289 18.22 -0.82 -14.12
N MET A 290 17.05 -0.60 -13.53
CA MET A 290 16.08 -1.68 -13.29
C MET A 290 15.63 -2.32 -14.60
N SER A 291 15.41 -1.53 -15.67
CA SER A 291 15.04 -2.06 -16.99
C SER A 291 16.12 -2.97 -17.57
N LEU A 292 17.39 -2.58 -17.44
CA LEU A 292 18.52 -3.41 -17.90
C LEU A 292 18.61 -4.72 -17.13
N TYR A 293 18.40 -4.66 -15.81
CA TYR A 293 18.42 -5.84 -14.96
C TYR A 293 17.26 -6.81 -15.29
N GLU A 294 16.06 -6.29 -15.55
CA GLU A 294 14.90 -7.09 -15.96
C GLU A 294 15.11 -7.76 -17.33
N ASN A 295 15.75 -7.07 -18.28
CA ASN A 295 16.06 -7.62 -19.59
C ASN A 295 17.11 -8.73 -19.54
N ALA A 296 18.01 -8.73 -18.55
CA ALA A 296 19.05 -9.74 -18.39
C ALA A 296 18.59 -10.97 -17.59
N TYR A 297 17.75 -10.77 -16.57
CA TYR A 297 17.41 -11.81 -15.60
C TYR A 297 15.89 -12.12 -15.50
N GLY A 298 15.09 -11.57 -16.42
CA GLY A 298 13.63 -11.73 -16.39
C GLY A 298 12.95 -10.76 -15.42
N TYR A 299 11.65 -10.85 -15.34
CA TYR A 299 10.76 -9.91 -14.63
C TYR A 299 10.28 -10.52 -13.31
N SER A 300 10.19 -9.70 -12.24
CA SER A 300 9.54 -10.09 -11.00
C SER A 300 8.60 -9.00 -10.47
N VAL A 301 7.64 -9.43 -9.64
CA VAL A 301 6.65 -8.53 -9.05
C VAL A 301 7.32 -7.48 -8.15
N GLU A 302 8.34 -7.88 -7.38
CA GLU A 302 9.07 -6.97 -6.50
C GLU A 302 9.78 -5.86 -7.30
N ARG A 303 10.42 -6.21 -8.43
CA ARG A 303 11.10 -5.23 -9.30
C ARG A 303 10.12 -4.26 -9.91
N LEU A 304 8.98 -4.77 -10.39
CA LEU A 304 7.90 -3.93 -10.90
C LEU A 304 7.33 -3.00 -9.82
N LEU A 305 7.10 -3.51 -8.60
CA LEU A 305 6.59 -2.71 -7.49
C LEU A 305 7.56 -1.58 -7.12
N VAL A 306 8.85 -1.87 -7.05
CA VAL A 306 9.85 -0.85 -6.73
C VAL A 306 9.92 0.22 -7.82
N ARG A 307 9.87 -0.16 -9.11
CA ARG A 307 9.75 0.79 -10.21
C ARG A 307 8.50 1.68 -10.09
N TRP A 308 7.37 1.09 -9.66
CA TRP A 308 6.13 1.82 -9.44
C TRP A 308 6.25 2.85 -8.32
N ILE A 309 6.92 2.47 -7.23
CA ILE A 309 7.23 3.36 -6.10
C ILE A 309 8.15 4.51 -6.56
N GLU A 310 9.21 4.23 -7.32
CA GLU A 310 10.12 5.24 -7.87
C GLU A 310 9.38 6.26 -8.74
N LEU A 311 8.48 5.82 -9.62
CA LEU A 311 7.63 6.71 -10.40
C LEU A 311 6.74 7.58 -9.51
N GLY A 312 6.17 7.02 -8.46
CA GLY A 312 5.38 7.75 -7.46
C GLY A 312 6.20 8.81 -6.73
N LEU A 313 7.42 8.48 -6.28
CA LEU A 313 8.34 9.41 -5.65
C LEU A 313 8.78 10.51 -6.61
N GLY A 314 9.09 10.17 -7.86
CA GLY A 314 9.38 11.13 -8.91
C GLY A 314 8.23 12.13 -9.13
N LEU A 315 6.99 11.63 -9.15
CA LEU A 315 5.81 12.49 -9.27
C LEU A 315 5.65 13.42 -8.06
N VAL A 316 5.95 12.95 -6.85
CA VAL A 316 5.96 13.80 -5.64
C VAL A 316 7.01 14.91 -5.76
N LEU A 317 8.22 14.62 -6.28
CA LEU A 317 9.25 15.64 -6.52
C LEU A 317 8.75 16.70 -7.53
N VAL A 318 8.07 16.29 -8.60
CA VAL A 318 7.45 17.22 -9.56
C VAL A 318 6.39 18.10 -8.88
N LEU A 319 5.55 17.54 -8.01
CA LEU A 319 4.57 18.31 -7.24
C LEU A 319 5.24 19.34 -6.32
N ILE A 320 6.38 18.98 -5.70
CA ILE A 320 7.18 19.91 -4.87
C ILE A 320 7.74 21.03 -5.72
N LEU A 321 8.26 20.76 -6.93
CA LEU A 321 8.72 21.78 -7.87
C LEU A 321 7.59 22.77 -8.22
N VAL A 322 6.41 22.24 -8.58
CA VAL A 322 5.23 23.07 -8.88
C VAL A 322 4.81 23.91 -7.68
N ALA A 323 4.82 23.35 -6.47
CA ALA A 323 4.53 24.09 -5.24
C ALA A 323 5.56 25.21 -4.99
N GLY A 324 6.84 24.95 -5.28
CA GLY A 324 7.93 25.94 -5.19
C GLY A 324 7.76 27.10 -6.18
N ILE A 325 7.37 26.84 -7.42
CA ILE A 325 7.09 27.86 -8.45
C ILE A 325 5.91 28.74 -8.01
N ARG A 326 4.80 28.14 -7.58
CA ARG A 326 3.58 28.84 -7.18
C ARG A 326 3.64 29.47 -5.79
N MET A 327 4.69 29.21 -4.99
CA MET A 327 4.84 29.62 -3.59
C MET A 327 3.62 29.25 -2.71
N SER A 328 2.91 28.21 -3.07
CA SER A 328 1.71 27.73 -2.38
C SER A 328 1.80 26.22 -2.20
N ALA A 329 1.95 25.76 -0.97
CA ALA A 329 2.10 24.35 -0.62
C ALA A 329 0.88 23.77 0.13
N ARG A 330 -0.21 24.55 0.29
CA ARG A 330 -1.41 24.09 1.06
C ARG A 330 -2.12 22.91 0.42
N TRP A 331 -2.03 22.77 -0.89
CA TRP A 331 -2.63 21.67 -1.65
C TRP A 331 -1.76 20.42 -1.68
N LEU A 332 -0.45 20.56 -1.41
CA LEU A 332 0.56 19.49 -1.56
C LEU A 332 0.24 18.23 -0.73
N PRO A 333 -0.15 18.30 0.55
CA PRO A 333 -0.47 17.09 1.32
C PRO A 333 -1.63 16.30 0.70
N THR A 334 -2.69 16.99 0.26
CA THR A 334 -3.83 16.35 -0.42
C THR A 334 -3.42 15.74 -1.77
N ALA A 335 -2.55 16.42 -2.53
CA ALA A 335 -2.06 15.92 -3.81
C ALA A 335 -1.18 14.67 -3.64
N VAL A 336 -0.33 14.61 -2.61
CA VAL A 336 0.48 13.42 -2.31
C VAL A 336 -0.41 12.23 -1.91
N VAL A 337 -1.46 12.46 -1.11
CA VAL A 337 -2.47 11.41 -0.81
C VAL A 337 -3.14 10.94 -2.10
N ALA A 338 -3.49 11.87 -2.99
CA ALA A 338 -4.09 11.52 -4.30
C ALA A 338 -3.12 10.70 -5.17
N VAL A 339 -1.84 11.08 -5.25
CA VAL A 339 -0.81 10.30 -5.97
C VAL A 339 -0.71 8.88 -5.45
N GLY A 340 -0.66 8.69 -4.13
CA GLY A 340 -0.64 7.35 -3.53
C GLY A 340 -1.91 6.54 -3.85
N ALA A 341 -3.09 7.16 -3.74
CA ALA A 341 -4.36 6.50 -3.96
C ALA A 341 -4.59 6.15 -5.45
N PHE A 342 -4.35 7.08 -6.36
CA PHE A 342 -4.42 6.82 -7.80
C PHE A 342 -3.32 5.87 -8.26
N GLY A 343 -2.12 5.97 -7.69
CA GLY A 343 -1.03 5.03 -7.94
C GLY A 343 -1.43 3.61 -7.57
N MET A 344 -2.05 3.40 -6.39
CA MET A 344 -2.52 2.08 -5.97
C MET A 344 -3.65 1.55 -6.86
N LEU A 345 -4.62 2.40 -7.22
CA LEU A 345 -5.69 2.02 -8.14
C LEU A 345 -5.13 1.71 -9.54
N GLY A 346 -4.19 2.52 -10.03
CA GLY A 346 -3.49 2.28 -11.29
C GLY A 346 -2.75 0.94 -11.29
N LEU A 347 -2.05 0.61 -10.20
CA LEU A 347 -1.37 -0.68 -10.05
C LEU A 347 -2.37 -1.86 -10.08
N ALA A 348 -3.52 -1.73 -9.42
CA ALA A 348 -4.55 -2.76 -9.41
C ALA A 348 -5.19 -2.96 -10.80
N ILE A 349 -5.41 -1.87 -11.56
CA ILE A 349 -5.91 -1.93 -12.94
C ILE A 349 -4.86 -2.56 -13.87
N PHE A 350 -3.60 -2.17 -13.71
CA PHE A 350 -2.48 -2.63 -14.52
C PHE A 350 -2.25 -4.15 -14.43
N ASN A 351 -2.64 -4.79 -13.33
CA ASN A 351 -2.47 -6.23 -13.08
C ASN A 351 -1.00 -6.70 -13.13
N PRO A 352 -0.23 -6.43 -12.07
CA PRO A 352 1.22 -6.66 -12.02
C PRO A 352 1.64 -8.09 -12.35
N GLU A 353 0.94 -9.07 -11.81
CA GLU A 353 1.29 -10.48 -12.00
C GLU A 353 1.04 -10.95 -13.42
N SER A 354 -0.06 -10.52 -14.04
CA SER A 354 -0.32 -10.79 -15.45
C SER A 354 0.74 -10.15 -16.35
N TYR A 355 1.16 -8.90 -16.05
CA TYR A 355 2.20 -8.23 -16.80
C TYR A 355 3.54 -8.96 -16.66
N VAL A 356 3.95 -9.31 -15.44
CA VAL A 356 5.20 -10.05 -15.18
C VAL A 356 5.18 -11.39 -15.87
N ALA A 357 4.05 -12.12 -15.83
CA ALA A 357 3.93 -13.39 -16.52
C ALA A 357 4.06 -13.22 -18.04
N GLN A 358 3.40 -12.23 -18.65
CA GLN A 358 3.52 -11.95 -20.09
C GLN A 358 4.98 -11.62 -20.48
N ARG A 359 5.67 -10.80 -19.69
CA ARG A 359 7.06 -10.45 -19.95
C ARG A 359 8.02 -11.63 -19.82
N ASN A 360 7.79 -12.50 -18.84
CA ASN A 360 8.60 -13.72 -18.67
C ASN A 360 8.32 -14.76 -19.78
N VAL A 361 7.11 -14.82 -20.30
CA VAL A 361 6.81 -15.62 -21.49
C VAL A 361 7.57 -15.08 -22.71
N GLN A 362 7.55 -13.77 -22.96
CA GLN A 362 8.34 -13.15 -24.03
C GLN A 362 9.85 -13.37 -23.83
N PHE A 363 10.35 -13.28 -22.60
CA PHE A 363 11.73 -13.56 -22.26
C PHE A 363 12.09 -15.03 -22.56
N PHE A 364 11.21 -15.97 -22.26
CA PHE A 364 11.37 -17.38 -22.60
C PHE A 364 11.42 -17.61 -24.12
N GLU A 365 10.56 -16.98 -24.88
CA GLU A 365 10.56 -17.08 -26.36
C GLU A 365 11.88 -16.59 -26.97
N GLN A 366 12.53 -15.59 -26.35
CA GLN A 366 13.80 -15.04 -26.83
C GLN A 366 15.03 -15.79 -26.36
N THR A 367 15.01 -16.31 -25.12
CA THR A 367 16.22 -16.84 -24.45
C THR A 367 16.16 -18.35 -24.16
N GLY A 368 14.98 -18.96 -24.24
CA GLY A 368 14.72 -20.32 -23.79
C GLY A 368 14.78 -20.54 -22.28
N LYS A 369 14.92 -19.45 -21.48
CA LYS A 369 15.07 -19.51 -20.02
C LYS A 369 13.78 -19.04 -19.33
N ILE A 370 13.29 -19.81 -18.35
CA ILE A 370 12.12 -19.47 -17.54
C ILE A 370 12.25 -20.11 -16.16
N ASP A 371 11.95 -19.33 -15.14
CA ASP A 371 11.79 -19.82 -13.77
C ASP A 371 10.35 -20.35 -13.59
N GLN A 372 10.16 -21.67 -13.74
CA GLN A 372 8.88 -22.32 -13.61
C GLN A 372 8.35 -22.28 -12.17
N TRP A 373 9.24 -22.24 -11.18
CA TRP A 373 8.87 -22.13 -9.77
C TRP A 373 8.27 -20.76 -9.46
N TYR A 374 8.98 -19.72 -9.88
CA TYR A 374 8.50 -18.36 -9.71
C TYR A 374 7.17 -18.14 -10.45
N MET A 375 7.10 -18.56 -11.73
CA MET A 375 5.86 -18.44 -12.52
C MET A 375 4.69 -19.20 -11.90
N GLY A 376 4.93 -20.38 -11.34
CA GLY A 376 3.92 -21.19 -10.65
C GLY A 376 3.53 -20.66 -9.28
N SER A 377 4.31 -19.76 -8.67
CA SER A 377 3.99 -19.10 -7.39
C SER A 377 3.10 -17.86 -7.55
N LEU A 378 2.90 -17.39 -8.78
CA LEU A 378 1.99 -16.27 -9.05
C LEU A 378 0.53 -16.68 -8.84
N SER A 379 -0.33 -15.70 -8.58
CA SER A 379 -1.77 -15.94 -8.39
C SER A 379 -2.49 -16.29 -9.69
N SER A 380 -3.79 -16.58 -9.59
CA SER A 380 -4.65 -16.81 -10.75
C SER A 380 -4.73 -15.65 -11.75
N ASP A 381 -4.29 -14.44 -11.33
CA ASP A 381 -4.19 -13.27 -12.21
C ASP A 381 -3.19 -13.47 -13.36
N ALA A 382 -2.15 -14.29 -13.16
CA ALA A 382 -1.13 -14.61 -14.16
C ALA A 382 -1.56 -15.70 -15.15
N PHE A 383 -2.59 -16.50 -14.84
CA PHE A 383 -2.98 -17.69 -15.59
C PHE A 383 -3.17 -17.43 -17.09
N ALA A 384 -3.87 -16.35 -17.45
CA ALA A 384 -4.16 -16.06 -18.84
C ALA A 384 -2.89 -15.82 -19.69
N ALA A 385 -1.85 -15.26 -19.08
CA ALA A 385 -0.58 -14.96 -19.74
C ALA A 385 0.28 -16.21 -20.03
N THR A 386 0.06 -17.30 -19.30
CA THR A 386 0.85 -18.53 -19.44
C THR A 386 0.35 -19.47 -20.56
N LYS A 387 -0.74 -19.12 -21.26
CA LYS A 387 -1.36 -19.97 -22.29
C LYS A 387 -0.48 -20.20 -23.52
N SER A 388 0.40 -19.27 -23.86
CA SER A 388 1.29 -19.33 -25.01
C SER A 388 2.58 -20.15 -24.76
N LEU A 389 2.80 -20.61 -23.52
CA LEU A 389 3.94 -21.46 -23.19
C LEU A 389 3.80 -22.86 -23.87
N PRO A 390 4.92 -23.51 -24.22
CA PRO A 390 4.94 -24.91 -24.65
C PRO A 390 4.25 -25.81 -23.61
N GLU A 391 3.66 -26.93 -24.09
CA GLU A 391 2.78 -27.77 -23.28
C GLU A 391 3.43 -28.29 -21.99
N ASP A 392 4.69 -28.71 -22.07
CA ASP A 392 5.46 -29.20 -20.91
C ASP A 392 5.67 -28.14 -19.82
N VAL A 393 6.04 -26.92 -20.20
CA VAL A 393 6.23 -25.79 -19.27
C VAL A 393 4.89 -25.26 -18.78
N ARG A 394 3.92 -25.14 -19.70
CA ARG A 394 2.58 -24.65 -19.40
C ARG A 394 1.87 -25.51 -18.36
N ASP A 395 1.87 -26.83 -18.55
CA ASP A 395 1.18 -27.76 -17.66
C ASP A 395 1.81 -27.75 -16.26
N CYS A 396 3.13 -27.57 -16.13
CA CYS A 396 3.79 -27.35 -14.85
C CYS A 396 3.34 -26.06 -14.19
N VAL A 397 3.46 -24.91 -14.88
CA VAL A 397 3.15 -23.58 -14.32
C VAL A 397 1.69 -23.46 -13.96
N GLN A 398 0.78 -23.82 -14.89
CA GLN A 398 -0.67 -23.75 -14.68
C GLN A 398 -1.14 -24.73 -13.61
N GLY A 399 -0.56 -25.92 -13.54
CA GLY A 399 -0.88 -26.91 -12.50
C GLY A 399 -0.50 -26.41 -11.11
N LYS A 400 0.62 -25.69 -10.94
CA LYS A 400 0.99 -25.06 -9.67
C LYS A 400 0.07 -23.90 -9.29
N ILE A 401 -0.24 -23.00 -10.23
CA ILE A 401 -1.21 -21.91 -10.00
C ILE A 401 -2.57 -22.48 -9.56
N ALA A 402 -3.03 -23.55 -10.22
CA ALA A 402 -4.32 -24.20 -9.92
C ALA A 402 -4.32 -24.97 -8.59
N TYR A 403 -3.15 -25.44 -8.12
CA TYR A 403 -3.06 -26.20 -6.88
C TYR A 403 -3.61 -25.44 -5.68
N HIS A 404 -3.39 -24.14 -5.62
CA HIS A 404 -3.91 -23.28 -4.56
C HIS A 404 -5.43 -23.08 -4.58
N LEU A 405 -6.13 -23.51 -5.67
CA LEU A 405 -7.56 -23.34 -5.84
C LEU A 405 -8.38 -24.64 -5.68
N ARG A 406 -7.77 -25.72 -5.21
CA ARG A 406 -8.44 -27.03 -5.08
C ARG A 406 -9.57 -27.05 -4.05
N GLU A 407 -9.62 -26.10 -3.13
CA GLU A 407 -10.71 -25.98 -2.16
C GLU A 407 -11.89 -25.20 -2.75
N THR A 408 -13.11 -25.70 -2.47
CA THR A 408 -14.35 -25.02 -2.84
C THR A 408 -14.53 -23.79 -1.98
N ALA A 409 -14.38 -22.60 -2.57
CA ALA A 409 -14.61 -21.36 -1.86
C ALA A 409 -16.11 -21.07 -1.73
N PRO A 410 -16.59 -20.63 -0.56
CA PRO A 410 -17.97 -20.20 -0.38
C PRO A 410 -18.30 -18.98 -1.26
N TRP A 411 -19.59 -18.76 -1.54
CA TRP A 411 -20.05 -17.71 -2.47
C TRP A 411 -19.56 -16.28 -2.10
N TYR A 412 -19.30 -16.00 -0.84
CA TYR A 412 -18.80 -14.70 -0.36
C TYR A 412 -17.30 -14.49 -0.59
N GLU A 413 -16.57 -15.51 -1.02
CA GLU A 413 -15.16 -15.45 -1.45
C GLU A 413 -15.04 -15.42 -2.99
N TYR A 414 -16.11 -15.02 -3.67
CA TYR A 414 -16.09 -14.93 -5.12
C TYR A 414 -15.02 -13.97 -5.62
N ASN A 415 -14.20 -14.45 -6.54
CA ASN A 415 -13.16 -13.70 -7.22
C ASN A 415 -13.17 -14.04 -8.71
N VAL A 416 -13.14 -13.02 -9.56
CA VAL A 416 -13.24 -13.18 -11.02
C VAL A 416 -12.06 -13.96 -11.60
N SER A 417 -10.83 -13.71 -11.14
CA SER A 417 -9.64 -14.42 -11.62
C SER A 417 -9.67 -15.89 -11.23
N ARG A 418 -10.05 -16.21 -9.99
CA ARG A 418 -10.27 -17.60 -9.54
C ARG A 418 -11.38 -18.29 -10.31
N ALA A 419 -12.49 -17.60 -10.58
CA ALA A 419 -13.61 -18.18 -11.35
C ALA A 419 -13.17 -18.53 -12.78
N LYS A 420 -12.38 -17.68 -13.43
CA LYS A 420 -11.83 -17.95 -14.77
C LYS A 420 -10.89 -19.17 -14.77
N LEU A 421 -10.06 -19.30 -13.75
CA LEU A 421 -9.16 -20.46 -13.64
C LEU A 421 -9.93 -21.76 -13.37
N ARG A 422 -10.97 -21.74 -12.52
CA ARG A 422 -11.83 -22.90 -12.26
C ARG A 422 -12.60 -23.40 -13.48
N SER A 423 -12.93 -22.50 -14.41
CA SER A 423 -13.60 -22.87 -15.67
C SER A 423 -12.66 -23.45 -16.74
N ALA A 424 -11.33 -23.39 -16.48
CA ALA A 424 -10.34 -23.94 -17.39
C ALA A 424 -9.99 -25.39 -17.02
N GLU A 425 -9.87 -26.25 -18.02
CA GLU A 425 -9.35 -27.61 -17.85
C GLU A 425 -7.83 -27.52 -17.65
N VAL A 426 -7.39 -27.64 -16.40
CA VAL A 426 -5.96 -27.61 -16.04
C VAL A 426 -5.50 -29.01 -15.71
N LYS A 427 -4.49 -29.50 -16.43
CA LYS A 427 -3.84 -30.79 -16.16
C LYS A 427 -3.12 -30.76 -14.82
N ALA A 428 -2.96 -31.93 -14.19
CA ALA A 428 -2.15 -32.04 -12.97
C ALA A 428 -0.70 -31.60 -13.24
N ALA A 429 -0.07 -30.90 -12.31
CA ALA A 429 1.28 -30.39 -12.48
C ALA A 429 2.28 -31.53 -12.73
N SER A 430 2.89 -31.54 -13.92
CA SER A 430 4.04 -32.39 -14.26
C SER A 430 5.24 -31.48 -14.50
N CYS A 431 6.04 -31.22 -13.44
CA CYS A 431 7.20 -30.35 -13.57
C CYS A 431 8.45 -31.14 -13.86
N ASN A 432 9.14 -30.79 -14.94
CA ASN A 432 10.44 -31.37 -15.28
C ASN A 432 11.54 -30.52 -14.62
N LEU A 433 12.11 -31.02 -13.50
CA LEU A 433 13.08 -30.31 -12.65
C LEU A 433 14.42 -30.04 -13.33
N ASP A 434 14.75 -30.71 -14.45
CA ASP A 434 16.04 -30.59 -15.12
C ASP A 434 16.22 -29.27 -15.90
N ARG A 435 15.16 -28.50 -16.14
CA ARG A 435 15.25 -27.24 -16.89
C ARG A 435 15.48 -25.98 -16.01
N ASP A 436 15.24 -26.06 -14.71
CA ASP A 436 15.34 -24.91 -13.80
C ASP A 436 16.82 -24.54 -13.44
N HIS A 437 17.80 -25.34 -13.84
CA HIS A 437 19.22 -25.17 -13.50
C HIS A 437 20.14 -24.87 -14.69
N ARG A 438 19.61 -24.50 -15.86
CA ARG A 438 20.43 -24.13 -17.02
C ARG A 438 20.28 -22.69 -17.45
#